data_0cd254fc8c57505c0fb43d189c130f88
#
_entry.id   0cd254fc8c57505c0fb43d189c130f88
#
_cell.length_a   1.000
_cell.length_b   1.000
_cell.length_c   1.000
_cell.angle_alpha   90.00
_cell.angle_beta   90.00
_cell.angle_gamma   90.00
#
_symmetry.space_group_name_H-M   'P 1'
#
loop_
_entity.id
_entity.type
_entity.pdbx_description
1 polymer ?
#
loop_
_entity_poly.entity_id
_entity_poly.type
_entity_poly.pdbx_seq_one_letter_code
_entity_poly.pdbx_strand_id
1 'polypeptide(L)'
;MIPLLTTLILTASWYGPGFDGNLTANGERYDQYASTAAHKSLPFGTKLRVCYNTCEVVNVTDRGPFIPGRDLDLSLGTARRIGMESAGVADVKVTRLN
;
A
#
# COMPACT_ATOMS: atom_id res chain seq x y z
N MET A 1 -5.87 14.21 2.95
CA MET A 1 -6.63 12.95 3.15
C MET A 1 -7.37 12.59 1.88
N ILE A 2 -7.57 11.32 1.60
CA ILE A 2 -8.29 10.86 0.40
C ILE A 2 -9.77 10.73 0.74
N PRO A 3 -10.66 11.52 0.11
CA PRO A 3 -12.10 11.36 0.33
C PRO A 3 -12.62 10.02 -0.18
N LEU A 4 -13.75 9.55 0.38
CA LEU A 4 -14.40 8.33 -0.04
C LEU A 4 -14.73 8.35 -1.53
N LEU A 5 -14.44 7.27 -2.23
CA LEU A 5 -14.67 7.06 -3.67
C LEU A 5 -13.93 8.04 -4.59
N THR A 6 -13.01 8.84 -4.06
CA THR A 6 -12.14 9.68 -4.88
C THR A 6 -10.96 8.84 -5.37
N THR A 7 -10.63 8.97 -6.66
CA THR A 7 -9.46 8.35 -7.26
C THR A 7 -8.35 9.39 -7.42
N LEU A 8 -7.18 9.08 -6.89
CA LEU A 8 -5.99 9.91 -6.96
C LEU A 8 -4.84 9.13 -7.59
N ILE A 9 -3.87 9.86 -8.12
CA ILE A 9 -2.58 9.27 -8.50
C ILE A 9 -1.64 9.45 -7.32
N LEU A 10 -1.15 8.34 -6.78
CA LEU A 10 -0.17 8.33 -5.69
C LEU A 10 1.11 7.64 -6.15
N THR A 11 2.24 8.10 -5.62
CA THR A 11 3.52 7.42 -5.83
C THR A 11 3.65 6.31 -4.82
N ALA A 12 3.73 5.07 -5.30
CA ALA A 12 3.84 3.88 -4.47
C ALA A 12 5.21 3.23 -4.60
N SER A 13 5.65 2.67 -3.50
CA SER A 13 6.77 1.73 -3.43
C SER A 13 6.26 0.44 -2.78
N TRP A 14 7.15 -0.52 -2.52
CA TRP A 14 6.77 -1.72 -1.79
C TRP A 14 7.88 -2.10 -0.81
N TYR A 15 7.50 -2.78 0.27
CA TYR A 15 8.43 -3.29 1.25
C TYR A 15 8.30 -4.82 1.34
N GLY A 16 9.40 -5.48 1.56
CA GLY A 16 9.51 -6.87 1.23
C GLY A 16 10.02 -7.78 2.33
N PRO A 17 10.78 -8.80 1.95
CA PRO A 17 11.08 -9.94 2.82
C PRO A 17 11.77 -9.59 4.13
N GLY A 18 12.55 -8.52 4.17
CA GLY A 18 13.26 -8.09 5.38
C GLY A 18 12.34 -7.66 6.52
N PHE A 19 11.07 -7.39 6.23
CA PHE A 19 10.09 -6.97 7.23
C PHE A 19 9.07 -8.05 7.58
N ASP A 20 9.09 -9.18 6.87
CA ASP A 20 8.11 -10.25 7.07
C ASP A 20 8.17 -10.77 8.51
N GLY A 21 6.98 -10.88 9.13
CA GLY A 21 6.85 -11.28 10.53
C GLY A 21 7.04 -10.16 11.55
N ASN A 22 7.52 -8.99 11.16
CA ASN A 22 7.65 -7.84 12.06
C ASN A 22 6.27 -7.27 12.39
N LEU A 23 6.15 -6.60 13.54
CA LEU A 23 4.90 -5.91 13.89
C LEU A 23 4.71 -4.68 13.02
N THR A 24 3.51 -4.52 12.48
CA THR A 24 3.08 -3.29 11.83
C THR A 24 2.56 -2.30 12.87
N ALA A 25 2.32 -1.06 12.45
CA ALA A 25 1.87 -0.02 13.38
C ALA A 25 0.49 -0.32 13.98
N ASN A 26 -0.36 -1.13 13.32
CA ASN A 26 -1.64 -1.55 13.90
C ASN A 26 -1.54 -2.73 14.88
N GLY A 27 -0.33 -3.23 15.14
CA GLY A 27 -0.09 -4.32 16.08
C GLY A 27 -0.11 -5.71 15.49
N GLU A 28 -0.43 -5.85 14.21
CA GLU A 28 -0.43 -7.15 13.53
C GLU A 28 0.96 -7.49 12.99
N ARG A 29 1.20 -8.78 12.75
CA ARG A 29 2.41 -9.23 12.07
C ARG A 29 2.33 -8.92 10.58
N TYR A 30 3.39 -8.35 10.01
CA TYR A 30 3.46 -8.15 8.56
C TYR A 30 3.56 -9.50 7.85
N ASP A 31 2.63 -9.72 6.92
CA ASP A 31 2.68 -10.82 5.96
C ASP A 31 2.95 -10.21 4.58
N GLN A 32 4.13 -10.49 4.04
CA GLN A 32 4.55 -9.90 2.76
C GLN A 32 3.66 -10.32 1.58
N TYR A 33 2.87 -11.38 1.71
CA TYR A 33 1.98 -11.86 0.65
C TYR A 33 0.53 -11.40 0.81
N ALA A 34 0.18 -10.80 1.93
CA ALA A 34 -1.17 -10.28 2.16
C ALA A 34 -1.41 -8.98 1.39
N SER A 35 -2.68 -8.64 1.19
CA SER A 35 -3.11 -7.40 0.51
C SER A 35 -3.12 -6.25 1.51
N THR A 36 -1.96 -5.68 1.81
CA THR A 36 -1.81 -4.62 2.79
C THR A 36 -0.95 -3.47 2.27
N ALA A 37 -1.08 -2.33 2.93
CA ALA A 37 -0.30 -1.14 2.61
C ALA A 37 -0.01 -0.31 3.86
N ALA A 38 1.06 0.48 3.79
CA ALA A 38 1.36 1.53 4.74
C ALA A 38 0.98 2.88 4.13
N HIS A 39 0.36 3.74 4.93
CA HIS A 39 0.05 5.12 4.59
C HIS A 39 0.33 6.01 5.80
N LYS A 40 0.71 7.29 5.53
CA LYS A 40 1.14 8.21 6.59
C LYS A 40 0.06 8.53 7.60
N SER A 41 -1.20 8.60 7.17
CA SER A 41 -2.28 9.15 8.01
C SER A 41 -3.64 8.47 7.89
N LEU A 42 -3.92 7.71 6.84
CA LEU A 42 -5.22 7.06 6.71
C LEU A 42 -5.47 6.10 7.89
N PRO A 43 -6.70 6.05 8.43
CA PRO A 43 -7.00 5.14 9.53
C PRO A 43 -6.69 3.69 9.18
N PHE A 44 -6.22 2.93 10.17
CA PHE A 44 -6.07 1.48 10.00
C PHE A 44 -7.43 0.86 9.67
N GLY A 45 -7.44 -0.09 8.74
CA GLY A 45 -8.67 -0.66 8.22
C GLY A 45 -9.24 0.07 7.01
N THR A 46 -8.66 1.21 6.63
CA THR A 46 -9.03 1.86 5.36
C THR A 46 -8.73 0.90 4.22
N LYS A 47 -9.72 0.72 3.34
CA LYS A 47 -9.56 -0.10 2.14
C LYS A 47 -9.34 0.78 0.93
N LEU A 48 -8.31 0.46 0.16
CA LEU A 48 -7.93 1.19 -1.04
C LEU A 48 -7.92 0.21 -2.21
N ARG A 49 -8.56 0.60 -3.32
CA ARG A 49 -8.32 -0.09 -4.59
C ARG A 49 -7.12 0.56 -5.26
N VAL A 50 -6.08 -0.23 -5.48
CA VAL A 50 -4.82 0.23 -6.05
C VAL A 50 -4.64 -0.43 -7.42
N CYS A 51 -4.40 0.37 -8.44
CA CYS A 51 -4.26 -0.10 -9.82
C CYS A 51 -2.94 0.34 -10.44
N TYR A 52 -2.26 -0.60 -11.06
CA TYR A 52 -1.10 -0.36 -11.93
C TYR A 52 -1.35 -1.06 -13.27
N ASN A 53 -0.84 -2.26 -13.51
CA ASN A 53 -1.25 -3.06 -14.68
C ASN A 53 -2.61 -3.70 -14.46
N THR A 54 -2.93 -4.04 -13.23
CA THR A 54 -4.23 -4.51 -12.77
C THR A 54 -4.51 -3.90 -11.40
N CYS A 55 -5.65 -4.22 -10.81
CA CYS A 55 -6.08 -3.64 -9.55
C CYS A 55 -6.16 -4.67 -8.43
N GLU A 56 -5.95 -4.21 -7.21
CA GLU A 56 -6.16 -5.00 -6.01
C GLU A 56 -6.66 -4.11 -4.87
N VAL A 57 -7.52 -4.64 -4.02
CA VAL A 57 -7.96 -3.96 -2.80
C VAL A 57 -6.99 -4.31 -1.68
N VAL A 58 -6.45 -3.27 -1.03
CA VAL A 58 -5.52 -3.42 0.08
C VAL A 58 -6.09 -2.80 1.35
N ASN A 59 -5.63 -3.29 2.49
CA ASN A 59 -5.99 -2.78 3.81
C ASN A 59 -4.82 -1.98 4.38
N VAL A 60 -5.08 -0.78 4.88
CA VAL A 60 -4.04 0.03 5.54
C VAL A 60 -3.80 -0.53 6.93
N THR A 61 -2.58 -1.00 7.18
CA THR A 61 -2.18 -1.66 8.43
C THR A 61 -0.97 -1.02 9.09
N ASP A 62 -0.31 -0.07 8.41
CA ASP A 62 0.97 0.44 8.87
C ASP A 62 1.12 1.92 8.55
N ARG A 63 2.16 2.53 9.08
CA ARG A 63 2.55 3.92 8.85
C ARG A 63 3.81 3.98 7.99
N GLY A 64 3.85 4.96 7.13
CA GLY A 64 4.89 5.21 6.14
C GLY A 64 4.27 5.36 4.76
N PRO A 65 5.08 5.43 3.72
CA PRO A 65 6.54 5.56 3.74
C PRO A 65 7.00 6.93 4.25
N PHE A 66 8.22 7.00 4.79
CA PHE A 66 8.77 8.24 5.32
C PHE A 66 9.81 8.86 4.41
N ILE A 67 9.95 8.34 3.21
CA ILE A 67 10.84 8.88 2.17
C ILE A 67 10.07 9.95 1.42
N PRO A 68 10.62 11.18 1.26
CA PRO A 68 9.95 12.24 0.52
C PRO A 68 9.57 11.81 -0.90
N GLY A 69 8.37 12.23 -1.34
CA GLY A 69 7.85 11.90 -2.67
C GLY A 69 7.16 10.55 -2.78
N ARG A 70 7.13 9.75 -1.73
CA ARG A 70 6.40 8.48 -1.69
C ARG A 70 5.17 8.60 -0.80
N ASP A 71 4.03 8.12 -1.29
CA ASP A 71 2.74 8.30 -0.62
C ASP A 71 2.21 7.00 -0.03
N LEU A 72 2.57 5.87 -0.63
CA LEU A 72 2.00 4.56 -0.29
C LEU A 72 3.10 3.51 -0.37
N ASP A 73 3.10 2.58 0.56
CA ASP A 73 4.05 1.47 0.58
C ASP A 73 3.26 0.16 0.57
N LEU A 74 3.33 -0.57 -0.53
CA LEU A 74 2.56 -1.79 -0.73
C LEU A 74 3.31 -3.01 -0.19
N SER A 75 2.57 -4.06 0.18
CA SER A 75 3.19 -5.34 0.42
C SER A 75 3.81 -5.89 -0.87
N LEU A 76 4.81 -6.75 -0.73
CA LEU A 76 5.43 -7.41 -1.87
C LEU A 76 4.41 -8.19 -2.70
N GLY A 77 3.51 -8.93 -2.04
CA GLY A 77 2.47 -9.70 -2.72
C GLY A 77 1.55 -8.82 -3.56
N THR A 78 1.12 -7.67 -3.01
CA THR A 78 0.32 -6.72 -3.77
C THR A 78 1.11 -6.17 -4.96
N ALA A 79 2.35 -5.75 -4.75
CA ALA A 79 3.19 -5.23 -5.83
C ALA A 79 3.34 -6.25 -6.98
N ARG A 80 3.53 -7.52 -6.64
CA ARG A 80 3.59 -8.60 -7.63
C ARG A 80 2.28 -8.76 -8.38
N ARG A 81 1.16 -8.83 -7.66
CA ARG A 81 -0.15 -9.09 -8.27
C ARG A 81 -0.63 -7.96 -9.16
N ILE A 82 -0.30 -6.71 -8.86
CA ILE A 82 -0.65 -5.58 -9.74
C ILE A 82 0.40 -5.28 -10.80
N GLY A 83 1.53 -5.99 -10.78
CA GLY A 83 2.55 -5.93 -11.83
C GLY A 83 3.60 -4.85 -11.67
N MET A 84 3.75 -4.24 -10.48
CA MET A 84 4.71 -3.14 -10.28
C MET A 84 6.00 -3.53 -9.56
N GLU A 85 6.19 -4.80 -9.22
CA GLU A 85 7.37 -5.22 -8.45
C GLU A 85 8.68 -4.78 -9.09
N SER A 86 8.85 -5.01 -10.39
CA SER A 86 10.09 -4.68 -11.10
C SER A 86 10.30 -3.18 -11.26
N ALA A 87 9.24 -2.39 -11.24
CA ALA A 87 9.35 -0.92 -11.28
C ALA A 87 9.90 -0.36 -9.97
N GLY A 88 9.66 -1.04 -8.86
CA GLY A 88 10.09 -0.62 -7.52
C GLY A 88 9.32 0.57 -6.97
N VAL A 89 9.30 1.67 -7.67
CA VAL A 89 8.53 2.88 -7.38
C VAL A 89 7.76 3.26 -8.64
N ALA A 90 6.47 3.50 -8.51
CA ALA A 90 5.62 3.84 -9.65
C ALA A 90 4.40 4.65 -9.20
N ASP A 91 3.84 5.42 -10.13
CA ASP A 91 2.55 6.06 -9.91
C ASP A 91 1.43 5.03 -10.09
N VAL A 92 0.50 5.01 -9.14
CA VAL A 92 -0.64 4.11 -9.14
C VAL A 92 -1.93 4.91 -8.96
N LYS A 93 -3.03 4.38 -9.49
CA LYS A 93 -4.37 4.94 -9.23
C LYS A 93 -4.90 4.33 -7.94
N VAL A 94 -5.36 5.17 -7.03
CA VAL A 94 -5.85 4.75 -5.72
C VAL A 94 -7.24 5.32 -5.50
N THR A 95 -8.20 4.45 -5.18
CA THR A 95 -9.56 4.82 -4.82
C THR A 95 -9.85 4.38 -3.39
N ARG A 96 -10.30 5.31 -2.55
CA ARG A 96 -10.68 4.98 -1.18
C ARG A 96 -12.08 4.37 -1.16
N LEU A 97 -12.24 3.19 -0.51
CA LEU A 97 -13.48 2.41 -0.53
C LEU A 97 -14.32 2.51 0.75
N ASN A 98 -13.73 2.97 1.85
CA ASN A 98 -14.47 3.09 3.13
C ASN A 98 -13.99 4.23 4.02
#